data_1b8049082a8a9e16645dff78d4e7e9dc
#
_entry.id   1b8049082a8a9e16645dff78d4e7e9dc
#
_cell.length_a   1.000
_cell.length_b   1.000
_cell.length_c   1.000
_cell.angle_alpha   90.00
_cell.angle_beta   90.00
_cell.angle_gamma   90.00
#
_symmetry.space_group_name_H-M   'P 1'
#
loop_
_entity.id
_entity.type
_entity.pdbx_description
1 polymer ?
#
loop_
_entity_poly.entity_id
_entity_poly.type
_entity_poly.pdbx_seq_one_letter_code
_entity_poly.pdbx_strand_id
1 'polypeptide(L)'
;MILAGFGGQGILFSGKFFAHKGLIEDKNLSWLPSYGPEMRGGTANCSVILSDAEIGSPIVNNPDCLMAMNLPSLDKFENAVVAGGKIFIDSSLVERKCQRDDVDVFYIPATALANELGYPTLANMIMVGKMMKECPEIGYNNVEETLNHIISAKRKNMFDANLAAIKCGYEYKE
;
A
#
# COMPACT_ATOMS: atom_id res chain seq x y z
N MET A 1 -7.26 2.32 5.88
CA MET A 1 -6.54 2.65 4.64
C MET A 1 -7.17 2.01 3.41
N ILE A 2 -6.99 2.62 2.23
CA ILE A 2 -7.32 2.03 0.92
C ILE A 2 -6.05 1.93 0.09
N LEU A 3 -5.83 0.77 -0.54
CA LEU A 3 -4.74 0.53 -1.48
C LEU A 3 -5.36 0.28 -2.85
N ALA A 4 -4.92 1.00 -3.89
CA ALA A 4 -5.57 0.95 -5.20
C ALA A 4 -4.57 1.08 -6.36
N GLY A 5 -4.89 0.38 -7.47
CA GLY A 5 -4.06 0.34 -8.67
C GLY A 5 -4.68 -0.52 -9.76
N PHE A 6 -3.92 -0.89 -10.79
CA PHE A 6 -4.34 -1.86 -11.80
C PHE A 6 -4.16 -3.31 -11.31
N GLY A 7 -4.92 -4.21 -11.90
CA GLY A 7 -4.65 -5.66 -11.78
C GLY A 7 -3.22 -5.98 -12.23
N GLY A 8 -2.50 -6.76 -11.41
CA GLY A 8 -1.09 -7.09 -11.64
C GLY A 8 -0.07 -6.20 -10.91
N GLN A 9 -0.45 -5.04 -10.40
CA GLN A 9 0.43 -4.15 -9.61
C GLN A 9 0.64 -4.60 -8.15
N GLY A 10 0.16 -5.77 -7.74
CA GLY A 10 0.40 -6.31 -6.40
C GLY A 10 -0.41 -5.66 -5.28
N ILE A 11 -1.49 -4.93 -5.59
CA ILE A 11 -2.33 -4.20 -4.61
C ILE A 11 -2.82 -5.11 -3.50
N LEU A 12 -3.38 -6.28 -3.85
CA LEU A 12 -3.89 -7.23 -2.86
C LEU A 12 -2.77 -7.83 -2.00
N PHE A 13 -1.57 -7.97 -2.54
CA PHE A 13 -0.42 -8.45 -1.79
C PHE A 13 0.04 -7.41 -0.75
N SER A 14 0.04 -6.12 -1.11
CA SER A 14 0.31 -5.03 -0.16
C SER A 14 -0.73 -4.99 0.96
N GLY A 15 -2.01 -5.16 0.64
CA GLY A 15 -3.07 -5.25 1.65
C GLY A 15 -2.89 -6.45 2.57
N LYS A 16 -2.52 -7.62 2.00
CA LYS A 16 -2.21 -8.81 2.77
C LYS A 16 -1.01 -8.60 3.69
N PHE A 17 0.03 -7.86 3.24
CA PHE A 17 1.17 -7.50 4.08
C PHE A 17 0.73 -6.73 5.32
N PHE A 18 -0.03 -5.65 5.16
CA PHE A 18 -0.51 -4.86 6.29
C PHE A 18 -1.43 -5.66 7.23
N ALA A 19 -2.30 -6.50 6.67
CA ALA A 19 -3.16 -7.36 7.48
C ALA A 19 -2.36 -8.33 8.35
N HIS A 20 -1.36 -9.03 7.78
CA HIS A 20 -0.50 -9.93 8.55
C HIS A 20 0.39 -9.20 9.55
N LYS A 21 0.89 -8.00 9.18
CA LYS A 21 1.63 -7.16 10.12
C LYS A 21 0.77 -6.79 11.33
N GLY A 22 -0.47 -6.35 11.11
CA GLY A 22 -1.41 -6.06 12.20
C GLY A 22 -1.70 -7.28 13.07
N LEU A 23 -1.82 -8.47 12.47
CA LEU A 23 -2.02 -9.72 13.21
C LEU A 23 -0.84 -10.04 14.14
N ILE A 24 0.40 -9.86 13.68
CA ILE A 24 1.62 -10.07 14.47
C ILE A 24 1.68 -9.07 15.64
N GLU A 25 1.10 -7.90 15.49
CA GLU A 25 1.07 -6.81 16.48
C GLU A 25 -0.20 -6.82 17.37
N ASP A 26 -0.92 -7.95 17.39
CA ASP A 26 -2.16 -8.14 18.18
C ASP A 26 -3.23 -7.06 17.92
N LYS A 27 -3.27 -6.48 16.70
CA LYS A 27 -4.31 -5.54 16.30
C LYS A 27 -5.58 -6.27 15.85
N ASN A 28 -6.74 -5.69 16.14
CA ASN A 28 -7.95 -6.03 15.40
C ASN A 28 -7.76 -5.61 13.95
N LEU A 29 -8.07 -6.51 13.02
CA LEU A 29 -7.85 -6.25 11.60
C LEU A 29 -9.04 -6.63 10.74
N SER A 30 -9.20 -5.91 9.64
CA SER A 30 -10.06 -6.28 8.54
C SER A 30 -9.31 -6.07 7.23
N TRP A 31 -9.38 -7.03 6.34
CA TRP A 31 -8.86 -6.94 4.98
C TRP A 31 -9.95 -7.33 4.00
N LEU A 32 -10.43 -6.36 3.25
CA LEU A 32 -11.52 -6.52 2.28
C LEU A 32 -11.00 -6.22 0.88
N PRO A 33 -10.62 -7.25 0.09
CA PRO A 33 -10.26 -7.05 -1.31
C PRO A 33 -11.51 -6.82 -2.16
N SER A 34 -11.48 -5.80 -3.03
CA SER A 34 -12.44 -5.62 -4.09
C SER A 34 -11.90 -6.29 -5.36
N TYR A 35 -12.48 -7.44 -5.67
CA TYR A 35 -12.10 -8.26 -6.82
C TYR A 35 -13.33 -8.55 -7.67
N GLY A 36 -13.40 -7.97 -8.87
CA GLY A 36 -14.54 -8.13 -9.75
C GLY A 36 -14.16 -8.12 -11.23
N PRO A 37 -15.10 -8.40 -12.16
CA PRO A 37 -14.87 -8.35 -13.62
C PRO A 37 -14.39 -6.96 -14.10
N GLU A 38 -14.51 -5.93 -13.29
CA GLU A 38 -13.95 -4.57 -13.51
C GLU A 38 -12.42 -4.57 -13.59
N MET A 39 -11.74 -5.68 -13.25
CA MET A 39 -10.27 -5.77 -13.24
C MET A 39 -9.61 -5.85 -14.62
N ARG A 40 -10.36 -6.11 -15.68
CA ARG A 40 -9.85 -6.01 -17.05
C ARG A 40 -9.98 -4.56 -17.55
N GLY A 41 -9.06 -3.70 -17.09
CA GLY A 41 -9.05 -2.27 -17.35
C GLY A 41 -9.63 -1.40 -16.23
N GLY A 42 -10.07 -2.01 -15.10
CA GLY A 42 -10.57 -1.33 -13.90
C GLY A 42 -9.54 -1.28 -12.76
N THR A 43 -9.85 -0.53 -11.72
CA THR A 43 -9.03 -0.38 -10.52
C THR A 43 -9.19 -1.58 -9.59
N ALA A 44 -8.11 -2.35 -9.39
CA ALA A 44 -8.03 -3.29 -8.27
C ALA A 44 -7.82 -2.47 -6.99
N ASN A 45 -8.57 -2.79 -5.94
CA ASN A 45 -8.35 -2.13 -4.65
C ASN A 45 -8.62 -3.08 -3.49
N CYS A 46 -8.10 -2.73 -2.32
CA CYS A 46 -8.48 -3.37 -1.07
C CYS A 46 -8.52 -2.34 0.05
N SER A 47 -9.44 -2.55 0.98
CA SER A 47 -9.50 -1.84 2.25
C SER A 47 -8.78 -2.64 3.33
N VAL A 48 -8.00 -1.97 4.15
CA VAL A 48 -7.37 -2.55 5.35
C VAL A 48 -7.69 -1.65 6.53
N ILE A 49 -8.16 -2.27 7.62
CA ILE A 49 -8.36 -1.61 8.91
C ILE A 49 -7.44 -2.30 9.91
N LEU A 50 -6.67 -1.52 10.63
CA LEU A 50 -5.89 -1.95 11.81
C LEU A 50 -6.35 -1.10 12.98
N SER A 51 -6.73 -1.71 14.09
CA SER A 51 -7.34 -1.01 15.22
C SER A 51 -7.02 -1.69 16.55
N ASP A 52 -6.88 -0.90 17.61
CA ASP A 52 -6.82 -1.40 18.97
C ASP A 52 -8.22 -1.75 19.52
N ALA A 53 -9.27 -1.19 18.92
CA ALA A 53 -10.66 -1.47 19.26
C ALA A 53 -11.30 -2.45 18.28
N GLU A 54 -12.42 -3.05 18.68
CA GLU A 54 -13.22 -3.93 17.81
C GLU A 54 -13.69 -3.21 16.54
N ILE A 55 -13.64 -3.92 15.41
CA ILE A 55 -14.04 -3.40 14.09
C ILE A 55 -15.48 -3.76 13.82
N GLY A 56 -16.38 -2.77 13.86
CA GLY A 56 -17.80 -2.96 13.60
C GLY A 56 -18.16 -3.15 12.11
N SER A 57 -17.31 -2.74 11.17
CA SER A 57 -17.55 -2.88 9.73
C SER A 57 -16.22 -2.98 8.96
N PRO A 58 -16.11 -3.87 7.96
CA PRO A 58 -14.94 -3.96 7.11
C PRO A 58 -14.89 -2.86 6.01
N ILE A 59 -15.97 -2.09 5.87
CA ILE A 59 -16.09 -1.07 4.80
C ILE A 59 -15.39 0.20 5.23
N VAL A 60 -14.48 0.69 4.38
CA VAL A 60 -13.78 1.96 4.55
C VAL A 60 -14.30 2.96 3.52
N ASN A 61 -15.15 3.89 3.94
CA ASN A 61 -15.65 4.96 3.09
C ASN A 61 -14.72 6.18 3.09
N ASN A 62 -14.18 6.51 4.24
CA ASN A 62 -13.29 7.67 4.45
C ASN A 62 -11.95 7.16 5.01
N PRO A 63 -10.98 6.81 4.16
CA PRO A 63 -9.69 6.33 4.60
C PRO A 63 -8.85 7.49 5.17
N ASP A 64 -8.09 7.19 6.20
CA ASP A 64 -7.01 8.04 6.73
C ASP A 64 -5.73 7.93 5.88
N CYS A 65 -5.61 6.88 5.08
CA CYS A 65 -4.45 6.63 4.25
C CYS A 65 -4.87 6.01 2.90
N LEU A 66 -4.37 6.58 1.80
CA LEU A 66 -4.57 6.11 0.42
C LEU A 66 -3.23 5.80 -0.23
N MET A 67 -3.09 4.60 -0.83
CA MET A 67 -2.04 4.29 -1.79
C MET A 67 -2.64 4.23 -3.18
N ALA A 68 -2.22 5.14 -4.07
CA ALA A 68 -2.66 5.22 -5.46
C ALA A 68 -1.51 4.91 -6.42
N MET A 69 -1.57 3.75 -7.08
CA MET A 69 -0.55 3.31 -8.03
C MET A 69 -0.90 3.59 -9.49
N ASN A 70 -1.99 4.30 -9.76
CA ASN A 70 -2.38 4.78 -11.09
C ASN A 70 -3.35 5.95 -10.99
N LEU A 71 -3.51 6.69 -12.09
CA LEU A 71 -4.38 7.86 -12.13
C LEU A 71 -5.85 7.55 -11.84
N PRO A 72 -6.49 6.51 -12.42
CA PRO A 72 -7.89 6.20 -12.10
C PRO A 72 -8.13 5.90 -10.62
N SER A 73 -7.13 5.33 -9.91
CA SER A 73 -7.24 5.10 -8.46
C SER A 73 -7.15 6.40 -7.67
N LEU A 74 -6.28 7.32 -8.07
CA LEU A 74 -6.21 8.65 -7.45
C LEU A 74 -7.53 9.39 -7.66
N ASP A 75 -8.03 9.46 -8.91
CA ASP A 75 -9.30 10.15 -9.25
C ASP A 75 -10.49 9.58 -8.46
N LYS A 76 -10.51 8.28 -8.23
CA LYS A 76 -11.61 7.61 -7.54
C LYS A 76 -11.61 7.87 -6.03
N PHE A 77 -10.44 7.91 -5.40
CA PHE A 77 -10.35 7.82 -3.94
C PHE A 77 -9.79 9.07 -3.25
N GLU A 78 -9.16 10.02 -3.97
CA GLU A 78 -8.51 11.17 -3.30
C GLU A 78 -9.49 12.01 -2.47
N ASN A 79 -10.74 12.21 -2.99
CA ASN A 79 -11.75 12.98 -2.29
C ASN A 79 -12.38 12.27 -1.08
N ALA A 80 -12.17 10.96 -0.95
CA ALA A 80 -12.66 10.19 0.16
C ALA A 80 -11.71 10.20 1.37
N VAL A 81 -10.45 10.60 1.18
CA VAL A 81 -9.46 10.68 2.27
C VAL A 81 -9.89 11.73 3.27
N VAL A 82 -9.81 11.42 4.56
CA VAL A 82 -10.14 12.39 5.63
C VAL A 82 -9.21 13.59 5.62
N ALA A 83 -9.67 14.74 6.08
CA ALA A 83 -8.80 15.91 6.29
C ALA A 83 -7.67 15.55 7.27
N GLY A 84 -6.44 15.95 6.97
CA GLY A 84 -5.23 15.55 7.71
C GLY A 84 -4.78 14.12 7.43
N GLY A 85 -5.44 13.40 6.52
CA GLY A 85 -5.02 12.08 6.07
C GLY A 85 -3.82 12.12 5.12
N LYS A 86 -3.37 10.95 4.65
CA LYS A 86 -2.16 10.80 3.84
C LYS A 86 -2.46 10.13 2.50
N ILE A 87 -1.87 10.67 1.44
CA ILE A 87 -1.99 10.11 0.07
C ILE A 87 -0.60 9.79 -0.46
N PHE A 88 -0.37 8.53 -0.82
CA PHE A 88 0.86 8.04 -1.42
C PHE A 88 0.62 7.74 -2.90
N ILE A 89 1.39 8.38 -3.78
CA ILE A 89 1.19 8.35 -5.23
C ILE A 89 2.45 7.80 -5.90
N ASP A 90 2.29 6.78 -6.76
CA ASP A 90 3.39 6.39 -7.67
C ASP A 90 3.56 7.43 -8.77
N SER A 91 4.50 8.35 -8.58
CA SER A 91 4.76 9.45 -9.51
C SER A 91 5.38 9.02 -10.84
N SER A 92 5.81 7.77 -10.97
CA SER A 92 6.22 7.21 -12.27
C SER A 92 5.04 6.99 -13.22
N LEU A 93 3.84 6.82 -12.70
CA LEU A 93 2.63 6.47 -13.47
C LEU A 93 1.51 7.50 -13.35
N VAL A 94 1.61 8.40 -12.37
CA VAL A 94 0.61 9.43 -12.09
C VAL A 94 1.27 10.80 -12.21
N GLU A 95 1.09 11.45 -13.36
CA GLU A 95 1.66 12.76 -13.63
C GLU A 95 0.87 13.90 -12.97
N ARG A 96 -0.45 13.69 -12.77
CA ARG A 96 -1.34 14.67 -12.15
C ARG A 96 -1.02 14.82 -10.66
N LYS A 97 -0.93 16.06 -10.20
CA LYS A 97 -0.84 16.37 -8.77
C LYS A 97 -2.18 16.14 -8.06
N CYS A 98 -2.11 15.78 -6.80
CA CYS A 98 -3.28 15.75 -5.92
C CYS A 98 -3.94 17.14 -5.90
N GLN A 99 -5.27 17.18 -5.88
CA GLN A 99 -6.04 18.44 -5.92
C GLN A 99 -6.46 18.92 -4.53
N ARG A 100 -6.05 18.19 -3.48
CA ARG A 100 -6.37 18.53 -2.10
C ARG A 100 -5.19 19.23 -1.42
N ASP A 101 -5.51 20.21 -0.58
CA ASP A 101 -4.57 21.01 0.22
C ASP A 101 -4.70 20.75 1.75
N ASP A 102 -5.66 19.88 2.12
CA ASP A 102 -5.95 19.50 3.50
C ASP A 102 -5.45 18.10 3.88
N VAL A 103 -4.56 17.51 3.06
CA VAL A 103 -3.96 16.17 3.25
C VAL A 103 -2.44 16.23 3.01
N ASP A 104 -1.72 15.32 3.65
CA ASP A 104 -0.29 15.12 3.36
C ASP A 104 -0.13 14.25 2.11
N VAL A 105 0.61 14.72 1.11
CA VAL A 105 0.79 14.01 -0.16
C VAL A 105 2.26 13.65 -0.37
N PHE A 106 2.52 12.37 -0.64
CA PHE A 106 3.86 11.82 -0.90
C PHE A 106 3.93 11.30 -2.32
N TYR A 107 4.88 11.81 -3.11
CA TYR A 107 5.13 11.39 -4.49
C TYR A 107 6.36 10.48 -4.53
N ILE A 108 6.17 9.22 -4.84
CA ILE A 108 7.22 8.22 -4.87
C ILE A 108 7.34 7.67 -6.29
N PRO A 109 8.50 7.75 -6.96
CA PRO A 109 8.67 7.15 -8.28
C PRO A 109 8.86 5.62 -8.16
N ALA A 110 7.86 4.95 -7.54
CA ALA A 110 7.99 3.57 -7.09
C ALA A 110 8.24 2.60 -8.24
N THR A 111 7.59 2.80 -9.38
CA THR A 111 7.81 1.96 -10.58
C THR A 111 9.23 2.15 -11.14
N ALA A 112 9.75 3.37 -11.19
CA ALA A 112 11.12 3.64 -11.63
C ALA A 112 12.14 3.00 -10.67
N LEU A 113 11.98 3.22 -9.37
CA LEU A 113 12.84 2.62 -8.34
C LEU A 113 12.82 1.09 -8.36
N ALA A 114 11.66 0.48 -8.62
CA ALA A 114 11.55 -0.98 -8.76
C ALA A 114 12.34 -1.51 -9.97
N ASN A 115 12.32 -0.77 -11.08
CA ASN A 115 13.12 -1.11 -12.26
C ASN A 115 14.63 -0.97 -11.97
N GLU A 116 15.06 0.08 -11.31
CA GLU A 116 16.45 0.31 -10.91
C GLU A 116 16.97 -0.79 -9.97
N LEU A 117 16.13 -1.26 -9.06
CA LEU A 117 16.45 -2.38 -8.17
C LEU A 117 16.48 -3.75 -8.89
N GLY A 118 16.06 -3.82 -10.16
CA GLY A 118 15.91 -5.08 -10.90
C GLY A 118 14.68 -5.91 -10.52
N TYR A 119 13.72 -5.32 -9.83
CA TYR A 119 12.49 -5.98 -9.39
C TYR A 119 11.23 -5.23 -9.86
N PRO A 120 10.96 -5.13 -11.18
CA PRO A 120 9.92 -4.27 -11.75
C PRO A 120 8.50 -4.56 -11.23
N THR A 121 8.27 -5.74 -10.67
CA THR A 121 6.97 -6.13 -10.11
C THR A 121 6.78 -5.74 -8.66
N LEU A 122 7.76 -5.11 -8.00
CA LEU A 122 7.74 -4.81 -6.57
C LEU A 122 7.56 -3.31 -6.24
N ALA A 123 7.09 -2.50 -7.19
CA ALA A 123 6.76 -1.10 -6.96
C ALA A 123 5.77 -0.92 -5.78
N ASN A 124 4.81 -1.83 -5.66
CA ASN A 124 3.87 -1.85 -4.55
C ASN A 124 4.56 -2.00 -3.18
N MET A 125 5.64 -2.78 -3.09
CA MET A 125 6.37 -2.98 -1.83
C MET A 125 7.27 -1.78 -1.50
N ILE A 126 7.73 -1.04 -2.49
CA ILE A 126 8.38 0.28 -2.29
C ILE A 126 7.36 1.26 -1.68
N MET A 127 6.14 1.30 -2.23
CA MET A 127 5.06 2.12 -1.66
C MET A 127 4.73 1.73 -0.23
N VAL A 128 4.66 0.42 0.08
CA VAL A 128 4.49 -0.09 1.45
C VAL A 128 5.59 0.43 2.39
N GLY A 129 6.85 0.42 1.95
CA GLY A 129 7.98 0.95 2.72
C GLY A 129 7.81 2.42 3.05
N LYS A 130 7.43 3.25 2.06
CA LYS A 130 7.17 4.69 2.29
C LYS A 130 5.97 4.92 3.22
N MET A 131 4.90 4.15 3.06
CA MET A 131 3.75 4.23 3.98
C MET A 131 4.16 3.96 5.43
N MET A 132 4.97 2.93 5.69
CA MET A 132 5.48 2.64 7.03
C MET A 132 6.38 3.75 7.59
N LYS A 133 7.10 4.49 6.72
CA LYS A 133 7.93 5.63 7.12
C LYS A 133 7.08 6.81 7.59
N GLU A 134 6.03 7.12 6.84
CA GLU A 134 5.21 8.32 7.05
C GLU A 134 4.00 8.07 7.98
N CYS A 135 3.71 6.78 8.29
CA CYS A 135 2.68 6.36 9.24
C CYS A 135 3.32 5.65 10.43
N PRO A 136 3.82 6.39 11.44
CA PRO A 136 4.54 5.81 12.59
C PRO A 136 3.73 4.78 13.36
N GLU A 137 2.40 4.86 13.34
CA GLU A 137 1.47 3.92 13.94
C GLU A 137 1.52 2.52 13.31
N ILE A 138 2.03 2.42 12.05
CA ILE A 138 2.28 1.13 11.40
C ILE A 138 3.69 0.63 11.73
N GLY A 139 4.68 1.53 11.74
CA GLY A 139 6.08 1.24 12.07
C GLY A 139 6.78 0.27 11.11
N TYR A 140 8.10 0.14 11.26
CA TYR A 140 8.94 -0.75 10.44
C TYR A 140 9.24 -2.11 11.11
N ASN A 141 8.89 -2.27 12.38
CA ASN A 141 9.07 -3.50 13.13
C ASN A 141 8.33 -4.69 12.47
N ASN A 142 8.80 -5.90 12.73
CA ASN A 142 8.19 -7.16 12.28
C ASN A 142 8.05 -7.33 10.74
N VAL A 143 8.79 -6.55 9.92
CA VAL A 143 8.73 -6.65 8.45
C VAL A 143 9.16 -8.03 7.97
N GLU A 144 10.28 -8.55 8.47
CA GLU A 144 10.80 -9.86 8.07
C GLU A 144 9.87 -10.99 8.49
N GLU A 145 9.34 -10.93 9.70
CA GLU A 145 8.37 -11.91 10.20
C GLU A 145 7.09 -11.88 9.35
N THR A 146 6.58 -10.68 9.06
CA THR A 146 5.41 -10.50 8.18
C THR A 146 5.65 -11.12 6.79
N LEU A 147 6.80 -10.84 6.18
CA LEU A 147 7.17 -11.42 4.88
C LEU A 147 7.25 -12.95 4.92
N ASN A 148 7.82 -13.53 5.99
CA ASN A 148 7.89 -14.98 6.17
C ASN A 148 6.50 -15.63 6.24
N HIS A 149 5.52 -14.96 6.83
CA HIS A 149 4.14 -15.46 6.88
C HIS A 149 3.40 -15.41 5.54
N ILE A 150 3.67 -14.40 4.70
CA ILE A 150 2.90 -14.20 3.46
C ILE A 150 3.58 -14.78 2.22
N ILE A 151 4.91 -14.96 2.26
CA ILE A 151 5.68 -15.56 1.16
C ILE A 151 5.82 -17.06 1.40
N SER A 152 5.29 -17.86 0.47
CA SER A 152 5.40 -19.31 0.59
C SER A 152 6.85 -19.78 0.54
N ALA A 153 7.16 -20.87 1.25
CA ALA A 153 8.51 -21.48 1.27
C ALA A 153 9.04 -21.82 -0.14
N LYS A 154 8.15 -22.09 -1.11
CA LYS A 154 8.51 -22.31 -2.51
C LYS A 154 8.99 -21.07 -3.26
N ARG A 155 8.75 -19.87 -2.72
CA ARG A 155 9.12 -18.57 -3.30
C ARG A 155 10.10 -17.79 -2.42
N LYS A 156 10.96 -18.50 -1.70
CA LYS A 156 11.91 -17.89 -0.76
C LYS A 156 12.87 -16.87 -1.42
N ASN A 157 13.16 -17.04 -2.72
CA ASN A 157 13.91 -16.06 -3.51
C ASN A 157 13.22 -14.69 -3.61
N MET A 158 11.90 -14.64 -3.39
CA MET A 158 11.14 -13.38 -3.37
C MET A 158 11.26 -12.65 -2.02
N PHE A 159 11.73 -13.29 -0.96
CA PHE A 159 11.84 -12.68 0.36
C PHE A 159 12.82 -11.51 0.34
N ASP A 160 14.06 -11.77 -0.07
CA ASP A 160 15.11 -10.75 -0.11
C ASP A 160 14.74 -9.59 -1.04
N ALA A 161 14.11 -9.88 -2.19
CA ALA A 161 13.65 -8.89 -3.13
C ALA A 161 12.55 -7.98 -2.52
N ASN A 162 11.56 -8.56 -1.83
CA ASN A 162 10.52 -7.79 -1.16
C ASN A 162 11.09 -6.95 -0.01
N LEU A 163 12.01 -7.52 0.78
CA LEU A 163 12.67 -6.80 1.87
C LEU A 163 13.48 -5.61 1.34
N ALA A 164 14.23 -5.79 0.24
CA ALA A 164 14.96 -4.72 -0.42
C ALA A 164 14.04 -3.62 -0.96
N ALA A 165 12.91 -3.99 -1.57
CA ALA A 165 11.91 -3.04 -2.06
C ALA A 165 11.28 -2.22 -0.91
N ILE A 166 10.88 -2.86 0.18
CA ILE A 166 10.36 -2.18 1.37
C ILE A 166 11.39 -1.22 1.94
N LYS A 167 12.64 -1.66 2.08
CA LYS A 167 13.72 -0.82 2.60
C LYS A 167 13.97 0.40 1.70
N CYS A 168 14.00 0.21 0.38
CA CYS A 168 14.13 1.30 -0.59
C CYS A 168 13.05 2.37 -0.38
N GLY A 169 11.79 1.97 -0.28
CA GLY A 169 10.69 2.90 -0.04
C GLY A 169 10.76 3.59 1.33
N TYR A 170 11.14 2.86 2.37
CA TYR A 170 11.30 3.41 3.72
C TYR A 170 12.41 4.46 3.82
N GLU A 171 13.52 4.26 3.11
CA GLU A 171 14.67 5.16 3.08
C GLU A 171 14.53 6.30 2.05
N TYR A 172 13.53 6.21 1.16
CA TYR A 172 13.31 7.21 0.11
C TYR A 172 13.00 8.59 0.71
N LYS A 173 13.72 9.60 0.22
CA LYS A 173 13.54 11.01 0.55
C LYS A 173 13.13 11.75 -0.72
N GLU A 174 12.06 12.52 -0.65
CA GLU A 174 11.69 13.48 -1.70
C GLU A 174 12.72 14.60 -1.80
#